data_2952c277377d29cdbd3dbfdeaff4e926
#
_entry.id   2952c277377d29cdbd3dbfdeaff4e926
#
_cell.length_a   1.000
_cell.length_b   1.000
_cell.length_c   1.000
_cell.angle_alpha   90.00
_cell.angle_beta   90.00
_cell.angle_gamma   90.00
#
_symmetry.space_group_name_H-M   'P 1'
#
loop_
_entity.id
_entity.type
_entity.pdbx_description
1 polymer ?
#
loop_
_entity_poly.entity_id
_entity_poly.type
_entity_poly.pdbx_seq_one_letter_code
_entity_poly.pdbx_strand_id
1 'polypeptide(L)'
;IYEYYLRNVLKEKTDVEKTTEQILKDATTLHEYLRTYGSLKDQDKPLVVSGILLALDEIESGSFSISSLTGDDVETDGEKIYNAIQKRLKRSNVGPDAKRDKLMSEFAIIKTSARLNEIDDKLKKTPLKYYAEFLKTNVFDNIKYKSSAEDFIGRFYGEFMSYSGGDGQTL
;
A
#
# COMPACT_ATOMS: atom_id res chain seq x y z
N ILE A 1 30.61 -25.98 14.02
CA ILE A 1 30.78 -24.57 13.61
C ILE A 1 30.54 -24.41 12.13
N TYR A 2 31.12 -25.28 11.32
CA TYR A 2 30.93 -25.23 9.88
C TYR A 2 29.47 -25.49 9.50
N GLU A 3 28.85 -26.48 10.12
CA GLU A 3 27.45 -26.83 9.84
C GLU A 3 26.54 -25.68 10.30
N TYR A 4 26.85 -25.03 11.41
CA TYR A 4 26.09 -23.89 11.86
C TYR A 4 26.17 -22.72 10.88
N TYR A 5 27.36 -22.45 10.38
CA TYR A 5 27.57 -21.39 9.39
C TYR A 5 26.81 -21.67 8.09
N LEU A 6 26.92 -22.89 7.58
CA LEU A 6 26.24 -23.29 6.38
C LEU A 6 24.73 -23.19 6.54
N ARG A 7 24.21 -23.63 7.66
CA ARG A 7 22.77 -23.59 7.95
C ARG A 7 22.25 -22.17 7.98
N ASN A 8 22.98 -21.25 8.57
CA ASN A 8 22.59 -19.84 8.64
C ASN A 8 22.64 -19.17 7.28
N VAL A 9 23.66 -19.44 6.48
CA VAL A 9 23.78 -18.88 5.13
C VAL A 9 22.65 -19.39 4.24
N LEU A 10 22.35 -20.70 4.31
CA LEU A 10 21.26 -21.29 3.54
C LEU A 10 19.91 -20.72 3.98
N LYS A 11 19.73 -20.51 5.28
CA LYS A 11 18.50 -19.94 5.81
C LYS A 11 18.32 -18.52 5.31
N GLU A 12 19.35 -17.71 5.29
CA GLU A 12 19.28 -16.35 4.79
C GLU A 12 18.89 -16.32 3.31
N LYS A 13 19.50 -17.18 2.49
CA LYS A 13 19.14 -17.27 1.08
C LYS A 13 17.70 -17.72 0.89
N THR A 14 17.27 -18.69 1.67
CA THR A 14 15.90 -19.21 1.59
C THR A 14 14.90 -18.10 1.99
N ASP A 15 15.19 -17.32 3.02
CA ASP A 15 14.34 -16.24 3.45
C ASP A 15 14.23 -15.14 2.39
N VAL A 16 15.32 -14.83 1.69
CA VAL A 16 15.31 -13.85 0.61
C VAL A 16 14.46 -14.37 -0.55
N GLU A 17 14.60 -15.64 -0.92
CA GLU A 17 13.80 -16.23 -1.99
C GLU A 17 12.31 -16.21 -1.63
N LYS A 18 11.98 -16.61 -0.41
CA LYS A 18 10.60 -16.60 0.07
C LYS A 18 10.05 -15.18 0.04
N THR A 19 10.83 -14.19 0.42
CA THR A 19 10.39 -12.80 0.41
C THR A 19 10.03 -12.36 -1.00
N THR A 20 10.83 -12.71 -2.01
CA THR A 20 10.56 -12.35 -3.39
C THR A 20 9.28 -13.04 -3.90
N GLU A 21 9.12 -14.31 -3.65
CA GLU A 21 7.92 -15.06 -4.03
C GLU A 21 6.69 -14.50 -3.31
N GLN A 22 6.84 -14.16 -2.04
CA GLN A 22 5.73 -13.62 -1.25
C GLN A 22 5.32 -12.23 -1.75
N ILE A 23 6.27 -11.39 -2.12
CA ILE A 23 5.99 -10.07 -2.69
C ILE A 23 5.15 -10.22 -3.97
N LEU A 24 5.55 -11.12 -4.86
CA LEU A 24 4.81 -11.34 -6.10
C LEU A 24 3.39 -11.85 -5.83
N LYS A 25 3.26 -12.80 -4.91
CA LYS A 25 1.96 -13.36 -4.53
C LYS A 25 1.07 -12.29 -3.93
N ASP A 26 1.62 -11.45 -3.05
CA ASP A 26 0.86 -10.39 -2.41
C ASP A 26 0.42 -9.33 -3.40
N ALA A 27 1.28 -8.97 -4.35
CA ALA A 27 0.92 -8.02 -5.40
C ALA A 27 -0.23 -8.55 -6.26
N THR A 28 -0.18 -9.83 -6.64
CA THR A 28 -1.21 -10.47 -7.42
C THR A 28 -2.54 -10.50 -6.65
N THR A 29 -2.49 -10.88 -5.38
CA THR A 29 -3.67 -10.93 -4.52
C THR A 29 -4.30 -9.54 -4.36
N LEU A 30 -3.47 -8.53 -4.16
CA LEU A 30 -3.95 -7.17 -4.00
C LEU A 30 -4.64 -6.67 -5.27
N HIS A 31 -4.12 -6.98 -6.46
CA HIS A 31 -4.76 -6.62 -7.72
C HIS A 31 -6.18 -7.19 -7.79
N GLU A 32 -6.36 -8.44 -7.38
CA GLU A 32 -7.67 -9.06 -7.37
C GLU A 32 -8.62 -8.37 -6.40
N TYR A 33 -8.14 -8.00 -5.20
CA TYR A 33 -8.95 -7.31 -4.22
C TYR A 33 -9.35 -5.92 -4.70
N LEU A 34 -8.45 -5.20 -5.33
CA LEU A 34 -8.75 -3.85 -5.87
C LEU A 34 -9.84 -3.94 -6.95
N ARG A 35 -9.79 -4.97 -7.77
CA ARG A 35 -10.79 -5.16 -8.81
C ARG A 35 -12.13 -5.61 -8.21
N THR A 36 -12.10 -6.59 -7.31
CA THR A 36 -13.31 -7.21 -6.78
C THR A 36 -14.08 -6.28 -5.85
N TYR A 37 -13.39 -5.62 -4.92
CA TYR A 37 -14.04 -4.81 -3.90
C TYR A 37 -14.07 -3.33 -4.22
N GLY A 38 -13.11 -2.82 -4.94
CA GLY A 38 -13.02 -1.40 -5.28
C GLY A 38 -13.54 -1.03 -6.65
N SER A 39 -13.72 -2.01 -7.52
CA SER A 39 -14.10 -1.78 -8.93
C SER A 39 -13.18 -0.77 -9.61
N LEU A 40 -11.90 -0.77 -9.23
CA LEU A 40 -10.96 0.21 -9.73
C LEU A 40 -10.50 -0.11 -11.15
N LYS A 41 -10.32 0.93 -11.93
CA LYS A 41 -9.71 0.81 -13.24
C LYS A 41 -8.22 0.56 -13.07
N ASP A 42 -7.60 -0.06 -14.06
CA ASP A 42 -6.18 -0.41 -13.98
C ASP A 42 -5.29 0.81 -13.72
N GLN A 43 -5.64 1.96 -14.29
CA GLN A 43 -4.88 3.19 -14.10
C GLN A 43 -5.01 3.77 -12.69
N ASP A 44 -6.09 3.46 -11.98
CA ASP A 44 -6.35 3.98 -10.64
C ASP A 44 -5.77 3.09 -9.54
N LYS A 45 -5.54 1.81 -9.82
CA LYS A 45 -4.99 0.88 -8.83
C LYS A 45 -3.65 1.32 -8.25
N PRO A 46 -2.67 1.73 -9.10
CA PRO A 46 -1.40 2.20 -8.55
C PRO A 46 -1.53 3.45 -7.69
N LEU A 47 -2.44 4.34 -8.02
CA LEU A 47 -2.67 5.56 -7.24
C LEU A 47 -3.19 5.21 -5.84
N VAL A 48 -4.14 4.30 -5.75
CA VAL A 48 -4.69 3.88 -4.46
C VAL A 48 -3.61 3.19 -3.61
N VAL A 49 -2.86 2.28 -4.22
CA VAL A 49 -1.80 1.55 -3.49
C VAL A 49 -0.71 2.49 -3.00
N SER A 50 -0.21 3.37 -3.87
CA SER A 50 0.85 4.30 -3.47
C SER A 50 0.37 5.29 -2.42
N GLY A 51 -0.87 5.75 -2.53
CA GLY A 51 -1.46 6.63 -1.53
C GLY A 51 -1.57 5.97 -0.17
N ILE A 52 -2.05 4.73 -0.13
CA ILE A 52 -2.15 3.99 1.14
C ILE A 52 -0.76 3.74 1.74
N LEU A 53 0.23 3.41 0.92
CA LEU A 53 1.60 3.21 1.41
C LEU A 53 2.16 4.49 2.05
N LEU A 54 1.90 5.65 1.45
CA LEU A 54 2.31 6.92 2.03
C LEU A 54 1.59 7.18 3.36
N ALA A 55 0.31 6.88 3.43
CA ALA A 55 -0.46 7.05 4.66
C ALA A 55 0.04 6.13 5.77
N LEU A 56 0.37 4.87 5.43
CA LEU A 56 0.90 3.92 6.40
C LEU A 56 2.24 4.38 6.98
N ASP A 57 3.05 5.07 6.18
CA ASP A 57 4.31 5.63 6.66
C ASP A 57 4.10 6.71 7.73
N GLU A 58 2.92 7.29 7.81
CA GLU A 58 2.58 8.28 8.84
C GLU A 58 2.20 7.65 10.18
N ILE A 59 2.05 6.33 10.26
CA ILE A 59 1.71 5.65 11.53
C ILE A 59 2.78 5.91 12.58
N GLU A 60 4.05 5.89 12.19
CA GLU A 60 5.15 6.13 13.13
C GLU A 60 5.12 7.53 13.72
N SER A 61 4.64 8.53 12.98
CA SER A 61 4.57 9.89 13.47
C SER A 61 3.35 10.11 14.39
N GLY A 62 2.46 9.12 14.48
CA GLY A 62 1.25 9.21 15.28
C GLY A 62 0.11 9.97 14.62
N SER A 63 0.29 10.42 13.37
CA SER A 63 -0.72 11.20 12.66
C SER A 63 -1.80 10.35 12.01
N PHE A 64 -1.60 9.04 11.92
CA PHE A 64 -2.53 8.14 11.27
C PHE A 64 -2.55 6.78 11.97
N SER A 65 -3.72 6.16 12.02
CA SER A 65 -3.83 4.78 12.49
C SER A 65 -4.91 4.05 11.71
N ILE A 66 -4.73 2.77 11.48
CA ILE A 66 -5.71 1.95 10.78
C ILE A 66 -7.00 1.82 11.60
N SER A 67 -6.88 1.81 12.93
CA SER A 67 -8.04 1.71 13.80
C SER A 67 -8.98 2.92 13.69
N SER A 68 -8.50 4.05 13.15
CA SER A 68 -9.34 5.22 12.93
C SER A 68 -10.25 5.06 11.71
N LEU A 69 -9.99 4.06 10.86
CA LEU A 69 -10.78 3.82 9.66
C LEU A 69 -12.05 3.03 10.04
N THR A 70 -13.10 3.75 10.40
CA THR A 70 -14.32 3.14 10.94
C THR A 70 -15.51 3.15 9.98
N GLY A 71 -15.30 3.65 8.78
CA GLY A 71 -16.39 3.77 7.80
C GLY A 71 -17.37 4.90 8.12
N ASP A 72 -16.91 5.92 8.85
CA ASP A 72 -17.74 7.07 9.23
C ASP A 72 -18.20 7.85 7.99
N ASP A 73 -19.43 8.32 8.00
CA ASP A 73 -19.98 9.11 6.89
C ASP A 73 -19.56 10.58 6.95
N VAL A 74 -19.25 11.09 8.13
CA VAL A 74 -18.86 12.48 8.30
C VAL A 74 -17.41 12.70 7.90
N GLU A 75 -16.52 11.89 8.44
CA GLU A 75 -15.11 11.92 8.03
C GLU A 75 -14.79 10.53 7.53
N THR A 76 -14.82 10.36 6.21
CA THR A 76 -14.69 9.08 5.57
C THR A 76 -13.27 8.52 5.72
N ASP A 77 -13.13 7.22 5.53
CA ASP A 77 -11.83 6.56 5.56
C ASP A 77 -10.90 7.17 4.50
N GLY A 78 -11.45 7.49 3.34
CA GLY A 78 -10.68 8.12 2.26
C GLY A 78 -10.16 9.51 2.64
N GLU A 79 -10.96 10.29 3.37
CA GLU A 79 -10.52 11.60 3.83
C GLU A 79 -9.38 11.46 4.84
N LYS A 80 -9.46 10.49 5.74
CA LYS A 80 -8.41 10.23 6.72
C LYS A 80 -7.10 9.82 6.04
N ILE A 81 -7.19 8.94 5.05
CA ILE A 81 -6.02 8.52 4.27
C ILE A 81 -5.47 9.70 3.46
N TYR A 82 -6.33 10.47 2.81
CA TYR A 82 -5.93 11.63 2.02
C TYR A 82 -5.19 12.66 2.88
N ASN A 83 -5.70 12.92 4.09
CA ASN A 83 -5.05 13.85 5.01
C ASN A 83 -3.68 13.32 5.48
N ALA A 84 -3.56 12.01 5.70
CA ALA A 84 -2.28 11.39 6.05
C ALA A 84 -1.27 11.51 4.89
N ILE A 85 -1.71 11.33 3.64
CA ILE A 85 -0.87 11.52 2.46
C ILE A 85 -0.35 12.96 2.42
N GLN A 86 -1.23 13.92 2.66
CA GLN A 86 -0.86 15.33 2.64
C GLN A 86 0.22 15.64 3.69
N LYS A 87 0.06 15.13 4.89
CA LYS A 87 1.04 15.30 5.95
C LYS A 87 2.38 14.67 5.59
N ARG A 88 2.34 13.48 5.00
CA ARG A 88 3.55 12.78 4.57
C ARG A 88 4.32 13.54 3.51
N LEU A 89 3.62 14.10 2.53
CA LEU A 89 4.24 14.88 1.47
C LEU A 89 4.84 16.17 2.01
N LYS A 90 4.18 16.83 2.95
CA LYS A 90 4.71 18.04 3.58
C LYS A 90 5.98 17.70 4.37
N ARG A 91 5.98 16.59 5.11
CA ARG A 91 7.12 16.18 5.92
C ARG A 91 8.33 15.84 5.05
N SER A 92 8.12 15.36 3.83
CA SER A 92 9.19 15.04 2.92
C SER A 92 9.66 16.26 2.11
N ASN A 93 9.08 17.43 2.36
CA ASN A 93 9.42 18.65 1.63
C ASN A 93 9.27 18.47 0.12
N VAL A 94 8.25 17.76 -0.30
CA VAL A 94 7.95 17.64 -1.72
C VAL A 94 7.50 19.01 -2.21
N GLY A 95 8.26 19.59 -3.06
CA GLY A 95 7.99 20.93 -3.56
C GLY A 95 8.48 21.10 -4.98
N PRO A 96 8.11 22.18 -5.63
CA PRO A 96 7.31 23.31 -5.11
C PRO A 96 5.86 22.96 -4.80
N ASP A 97 5.12 23.88 -4.18
CA ASP A 97 3.74 23.67 -3.78
C ASP A 97 2.85 23.22 -4.94
N ALA A 98 3.09 23.75 -6.13
CA ALA A 98 2.33 23.34 -7.33
C ALA A 98 2.48 21.84 -7.63
N LYS A 99 3.68 21.28 -7.42
CA LYS A 99 3.92 19.85 -7.63
C LYS A 99 3.18 19.03 -6.59
N ARG A 100 3.19 19.48 -5.33
CA ARG A 100 2.48 18.80 -4.25
C ARG A 100 0.98 18.83 -4.49
N ASP A 101 0.43 19.97 -4.93
CA ASP A 101 -0.98 20.10 -5.24
C ASP A 101 -1.39 19.19 -6.39
N LYS A 102 -0.53 19.05 -7.40
CA LYS A 102 -0.78 18.15 -8.52
C LYS A 102 -0.84 16.69 -8.04
N LEU A 103 0.12 16.28 -7.20
CA LEU A 103 0.11 14.93 -6.63
C LEU A 103 -1.14 14.70 -5.80
N MET A 104 -1.54 15.66 -4.98
CA MET A 104 -2.75 15.52 -4.18
C MET A 104 -4.00 15.40 -5.04
N SER A 105 -4.05 16.10 -6.18
CA SER A 105 -5.18 15.97 -7.08
C SER A 105 -5.26 14.57 -7.70
N GLU A 106 -4.12 13.93 -7.93
CA GLU A 106 -4.09 12.57 -8.44
C GLU A 106 -4.59 11.55 -7.40
N PHE A 107 -4.31 11.80 -6.11
CA PHE A 107 -4.78 10.91 -5.05
C PHE A 107 -6.24 11.17 -4.65
N ALA A 108 -6.89 12.17 -5.24
CA ALA A 108 -8.25 12.54 -4.84
C ALA A 108 -9.27 11.40 -4.98
N ILE A 109 -9.04 10.43 -5.86
CA ILE A 109 -9.93 9.29 -6.03
C ILE A 109 -10.11 8.52 -4.73
N ILE A 110 -9.12 8.51 -3.85
CA ILE A 110 -9.18 7.82 -2.57
C ILE A 110 -10.32 8.37 -1.72
N LYS A 111 -10.54 9.68 -1.74
CA LYS A 111 -11.60 10.29 -0.95
C LYS A 111 -12.91 10.48 -1.71
N THR A 112 -12.90 10.47 -3.04
CA THR A 112 -14.10 10.73 -3.84
C THR A 112 -14.84 9.46 -4.27
N SER A 113 -14.18 8.31 -4.27
CA SER A 113 -14.84 7.07 -4.69
C SER A 113 -15.80 6.58 -3.63
N ALA A 114 -17.09 6.54 -3.95
CA ALA A 114 -18.10 6.01 -3.04
C ALA A 114 -17.83 4.55 -2.71
N ARG A 115 -17.46 3.75 -3.72
CA ARG A 115 -17.21 2.33 -3.53
C ARG A 115 -16.11 2.04 -2.51
N LEU A 116 -15.02 2.83 -2.56
CA LEU A 116 -13.89 2.65 -1.65
C LEU A 116 -14.22 3.06 -0.21
N ASN A 117 -15.16 3.99 -0.04
CA ASN A 117 -15.49 4.57 1.26
C ASN A 117 -16.73 3.98 1.93
N GLU A 118 -17.44 3.10 1.25
CA GLU A 118 -18.61 2.44 1.83
C GLU A 118 -18.22 1.09 2.44
N ILE A 119 -18.91 0.70 3.50
CA ILE A 119 -18.65 -0.61 4.13
C ILE A 119 -19.16 -1.71 3.19
N ASP A 120 -18.25 -2.61 2.84
CA ASP A 120 -18.58 -3.76 1.99
C ASP A 120 -19.21 -4.87 2.83
N ASP A 121 -20.31 -5.42 2.36
CA ASP A 121 -21.05 -6.45 3.09
C ASP A 121 -20.22 -7.71 3.35
N LYS A 122 -19.35 -8.07 2.43
CA LYS A 122 -18.52 -9.26 2.57
C LYS A 122 -17.33 -9.01 3.49
N LEU A 123 -16.72 -7.83 3.37
CA LEU A 123 -15.55 -7.48 4.16
C LEU A 123 -15.90 -7.02 5.57
N LYS A 124 -17.11 -6.51 5.78
CA LYS A 124 -17.56 -5.90 7.03
C LYS A 124 -16.74 -4.65 7.40
N LYS A 125 -16.12 -4.05 6.42
CA LYS A 125 -15.31 -2.83 6.54
C LYS A 125 -15.24 -2.17 5.17
N THR A 126 -14.71 -0.96 5.10
CA THR A 126 -14.51 -0.31 3.81
C THR A 126 -13.39 -1.02 3.04
N PRO A 127 -13.44 -1.03 1.71
CA PRO A 127 -12.31 -1.55 0.92
C PRO A 127 -11.00 -0.86 1.26
N LEU A 128 -11.00 0.46 1.51
CA LEU A 128 -9.78 1.19 1.87
C LEU A 128 -9.15 0.65 3.15
N LYS A 129 -9.96 0.37 4.17
CA LYS A 129 -9.44 -0.22 5.41
C LYS A 129 -8.87 -1.61 5.14
N TYR A 130 -9.54 -2.39 4.33
CA TYR A 130 -9.09 -3.74 3.98
C TYR A 130 -7.73 -3.70 3.28
N TYR A 131 -7.57 -2.79 2.32
CA TYR A 131 -6.30 -2.65 1.61
C TYR A 131 -5.20 -2.13 2.54
N ALA A 132 -5.52 -1.21 3.43
CA ALA A 132 -4.55 -0.68 4.40
C ALA A 132 -4.08 -1.79 5.36
N GLU A 133 -4.99 -2.62 5.84
CA GLU A 133 -4.64 -3.76 6.69
C GLU A 133 -3.77 -4.76 5.93
N PHE A 134 -4.12 -5.06 4.68
CA PHE A 134 -3.36 -5.97 3.85
C PHE A 134 -1.93 -5.47 3.63
N LEU A 135 -1.78 -4.20 3.25
CA LEU A 135 -0.47 -3.61 3.00
C LEU A 135 0.36 -3.50 4.28
N LYS A 136 -0.27 -3.17 5.40
CA LYS A 136 0.44 -3.12 6.66
C LYS A 136 0.99 -4.49 7.02
N THR A 137 0.15 -5.51 6.97
CA THR A 137 0.54 -6.87 7.35
C THR A 137 1.59 -7.45 6.41
N ASN A 138 1.40 -7.28 5.10
CA ASN A 138 2.23 -7.97 4.12
C ASN A 138 3.44 -7.17 3.63
N VAL A 139 3.44 -5.87 3.83
CA VAL A 139 4.54 -5.00 3.40
C VAL A 139 5.23 -4.39 4.62
N PHE A 140 4.53 -3.57 5.40
CA PHE A 140 5.16 -2.82 6.47
C PHE A 140 5.64 -3.69 7.62
N ASP A 141 4.87 -4.68 8.04
CA ASP A 141 5.27 -5.56 9.15
C ASP A 141 6.43 -6.49 8.79
N ASN A 142 6.74 -6.61 7.51
CA ASN A 142 7.89 -7.40 7.04
C ASN A 142 9.17 -6.57 6.91
N ILE A 143 9.10 -5.27 7.16
CA ILE A 143 10.27 -4.40 7.13
C ILE A 143 10.94 -4.46 8.49
N LYS A 144 12.10 -5.10 8.55
CA LYS A 144 12.82 -5.27 9.82
C LYS A 144 13.68 -4.09 10.18
N TYR A 145 14.20 -3.37 9.20
CA TYR A 145 15.11 -2.26 9.42
C TYR A 145 14.68 -1.06 8.60
N LYS A 146 14.76 0.12 9.20
CA LYS A 146 14.41 1.37 8.50
C LYS A 146 15.20 1.55 7.21
N SER A 147 16.47 1.15 7.21
CA SER A 147 17.33 1.30 6.04
C SER A 147 16.90 0.45 4.83
N SER A 148 16.13 -0.62 5.06
CA SER A 148 15.67 -1.48 3.98
C SER A 148 14.21 -1.22 3.60
N ALA A 149 13.54 -0.30 4.31
CA ALA A 149 12.13 -0.04 4.09
C ALA A 149 11.83 0.45 2.67
N GLU A 150 12.62 1.42 2.21
CA GLU A 150 12.43 1.98 0.88
C GLU A 150 12.64 0.94 -0.21
N ASP A 151 13.66 0.09 -0.06
CA ASP A 151 13.93 -0.98 -1.01
C ASP A 151 12.78 -1.99 -1.05
N PHE A 152 12.27 -2.39 0.10
CA PHE A 152 11.17 -3.37 0.17
C PHE A 152 9.91 -2.81 -0.47
N ILE A 153 9.55 -1.57 -0.11
CA ILE A 153 8.37 -0.91 -0.67
C ILE A 153 8.54 -0.72 -2.18
N GLY A 154 9.73 -0.32 -2.63
CA GLY A 154 10.03 -0.15 -4.04
C GLY A 154 9.90 -1.45 -4.82
N ARG A 155 10.40 -2.56 -4.26
CA ARG A 155 10.28 -3.88 -4.88
C ARG A 155 8.81 -4.32 -4.97
N PHE A 156 8.05 -4.13 -3.88
CA PHE A 156 6.63 -4.46 -3.88
C PHE A 156 5.88 -3.67 -4.94
N TYR A 157 6.12 -2.36 -4.99
CA TYR A 157 5.45 -1.50 -5.95
C TYR A 157 5.85 -1.84 -7.38
N GLY A 158 7.12 -2.18 -7.61
CA GLY A 158 7.60 -2.63 -8.91
C GLY A 158 6.90 -3.89 -9.38
N GLU A 159 6.76 -4.88 -8.51
CA GLU A 159 6.05 -6.12 -8.84
C GLU A 159 4.55 -5.84 -9.07
N PHE A 160 3.97 -4.95 -8.27
CA PHE A 160 2.59 -4.56 -8.45
C PHE A 160 2.37 -3.91 -9.82
N MET A 161 3.24 -3.00 -10.22
CA MET A 161 3.15 -2.34 -11.52
C MET A 161 3.35 -3.31 -12.68
N SER A 162 4.27 -4.25 -12.55
CA SER A 162 4.52 -5.27 -13.57
C SER A 162 3.30 -6.14 -13.77
N TYR A 163 2.65 -6.56 -12.69
CA TYR A 163 1.45 -7.39 -12.78
C TYR A 163 0.32 -6.61 -13.48
N SER A 164 0.17 -5.33 -13.15
CA SER A 164 -0.85 -4.51 -13.77
C SER A 164 -0.68 -4.46 -15.29
N GLY A 165 0.58 -4.38 -15.75
CA GLY A 165 0.87 -4.41 -17.17
C GLY A 165 0.52 -5.74 -17.82
N GLY A 166 0.53 -6.82 -17.03
CA GLY A 166 0.21 -8.13 -17.54
C GLY A 166 -1.26 -8.43 -17.66
N ASP A 167 -2.13 -7.53 -17.17
CA ASP A 167 -3.55 -7.77 -17.16
C ASP A 167 -4.17 -7.71 -18.53
N GLY A 168 -3.57 -8.38 -19.44
CA GLY A 168 -4.11 -8.59 -20.77
C GLY A 168 -3.98 -7.41 -21.67
N GLN A 169 -3.25 -6.44 -21.25
CA GLN A 169 -3.07 -5.45 -22.05
C GLN A 169 -1.93 -5.55 -22.78
N THR A 170 -1.36 -6.45 -22.69
CA THR A 170 -0.29 -6.60 -23.51
C THR A 170 -0.40 -6.21 -24.86
N LEU A 171 -0.56 -5.94 -25.07
CA LEU A 171 -0.65 -5.67 -26.19
C LEU A 171 -0.63 -5.29 -26.73
#